data_c868edb1560b057a366a30d1338d4de1
#
_entry.id   c868edb1560b057a366a30d1338d4de1
#
_cell.length_a   1.000
_cell.length_b   1.000
_cell.length_c   1.000
_cell.angle_alpha   90.00
_cell.angle_beta   90.00
_cell.angle_gamma   90.00
#
_symmetry.space_group_name_H-M   'P 1'
#
loop_
_entity.id
_entity.type
_entity.pdbx_description
1 polymer ?
#
loop_
_entity_poly.entity_id
_entity_poly.type
_entity_poly.pdbx_seq_one_letter_code
_entity_poly.pdbx_strand_id
1 'polypeptide(L)'
;MTLLSPLATPISVVYGTPTVANGAPPVTVACTPASGTIFPTGSTTVTCTATDNQQRTDSCTFGISVTVPPKISATRYVAFGDSMTAGEIVSAGIGLLGTFRVVPEKAYPAVLQKELTDLYTTQAQSIGVANQGHSGETAVEGYARLPGVLSQGNYQVLTLMEGANDLASRDSVKAQQGLAALWKMVQDAKSRGLRVFLATLPPQNKNSCCPSYGLAQDEVPAFNDGVRYIADREAITLVDVYEAFHGDNTTLIDVDGLHPTAAGYQVIADTFFKSIKQDLQEPSPSSLRPSPFQLPMLVRPRRLR
;
A
#
# COMPACT_ATOMS: atom_id res chain seq x y z
N MET A 1 5.73 26.92 1.80
CA MET A 1 4.70 26.53 2.79
C MET A 1 3.82 25.46 2.17
N THR A 2 3.54 24.36 2.89
CA THR A 2 2.65 23.28 2.40
C THR A 2 1.44 23.18 3.31
N LEU A 3 0.25 23.10 2.74
CA LEU A 3 -1.05 23.02 3.41
C LEU A 3 -1.87 21.89 2.84
N LEU A 4 -2.77 21.30 3.65
CA LEU A 4 -3.66 20.22 3.23
C LEU A 4 -5.06 20.76 2.96
N SER A 5 -5.66 20.33 1.84
CA SER A 5 -7.07 20.54 1.52
C SER A 5 -7.80 19.18 1.45
N PRO A 6 -8.38 18.69 2.56
CA PRO A 6 -9.03 17.38 2.59
C PRO A 6 -10.18 17.21 1.60
N LEU A 7 -10.84 18.29 1.23
CA LEU A 7 -11.98 18.30 0.30
C LEU A 7 -11.58 18.57 -1.15
N ALA A 8 -10.27 18.66 -1.44
CA ALA A 8 -9.75 19.03 -2.76
C ALA A 8 -10.29 20.38 -3.29
N THR A 9 -10.68 21.29 -2.39
CA THR A 9 -11.19 22.61 -2.74
C THR A 9 -10.12 23.67 -2.50
N PRO A 10 -10.18 24.83 -3.18
CA PRO A 10 -9.35 25.97 -2.85
C PRO A 10 -9.55 26.41 -1.39
N ILE A 11 -8.47 26.77 -0.72
CA ILE A 11 -8.49 27.16 0.69
C ILE A 11 -7.93 28.56 0.89
N SER A 12 -8.42 29.29 1.91
CA SER A 12 -7.82 30.56 2.33
C SER A 12 -6.49 30.30 3.03
N VAL A 13 -5.44 31.02 2.63
CA VAL A 13 -4.10 30.87 3.18
C VAL A 13 -3.60 32.17 3.76
N VAL A 14 -3.28 32.14 5.04
CA VAL A 14 -2.64 33.28 5.73
C VAL A 14 -1.14 33.04 5.81
N TYR A 15 -0.35 34.01 5.40
CA TYR A 15 1.11 33.99 5.50
C TYR A 15 1.64 35.35 5.99
N GLY A 16 2.84 35.34 6.57
CA GLY A 16 3.50 36.56 7.05
C GLY A 16 4.01 37.45 5.92
N THR A 17 3.93 38.75 6.10
CA THR A 17 4.56 39.72 5.19
C THR A 17 6.08 39.62 5.30
N PRO A 18 6.82 39.55 4.17
CA PRO A 18 8.28 39.58 4.19
C PRO A 18 8.83 40.83 4.88
N THR A 19 9.94 40.66 5.60
CA THR A 19 10.66 41.79 6.22
C THR A 19 11.47 42.53 5.13
N VAL A 20 11.49 43.84 5.23
CA VAL A 20 12.28 44.72 4.36
C VAL A 20 13.48 45.26 5.11
N ALA A 21 14.68 45.10 4.55
CA ALA A 21 15.88 45.73 5.05
C ALA A 21 16.31 46.83 4.07
N ASN A 22 16.59 48.02 4.62
CA ASN A 22 16.92 49.24 3.86
C ASN A 22 15.71 49.82 3.08
N GLY A 23 15.79 51.01 2.62
CA GLY A 23 14.72 51.76 1.97
C GLY A 23 14.41 53.07 2.71
N ALA A 24 13.96 54.09 2.01
CA ALA A 24 13.54 55.35 2.58
C ALA A 24 12.13 55.23 3.16
N PRO A 25 11.93 55.44 4.51
CA PRO A 25 10.59 55.27 5.11
C PRO A 25 9.60 56.36 4.63
N PRO A 26 8.28 56.02 4.62
CA PRO A 26 7.68 54.74 4.86
C PRO A 26 7.89 53.76 3.72
N VAL A 27 8.09 52.46 4.06
CA VAL A 27 8.15 51.38 3.08
C VAL A 27 6.84 50.57 3.17
N THR A 28 6.23 50.32 1.99
CA THR A 28 5.03 49.50 1.89
C THR A 28 5.37 48.14 1.20
N VAL A 29 4.71 47.05 1.62
CA VAL A 29 4.87 45.74 0.98
C VAL A 29 3.51 45.25 0.50
N ALA A 30 3.42 44.94 -0.78
CA ALA A 30 2.24 44.33 -1.39
C ALA A 30 2.58 42.95 -1.95
N CYS A 31 1.80 41.93 -1.64
CA CYS A 31 1.99 40.57 -2.13
C CYS A 31 0.83 40.13 -3.02
N THR A 32 1.13 39.38 -4.07
CA THR A 32 0.15 38.82 -5.01
C THR A 32 0.43 37.35 -5.25
N PRO A 33 -0.55 36.43 -4.97
CA PRO A 33 -1.83 36.70 -4.29
C PRO A 33 -1.65 37.19 -2.85
N ALA A 34 -2.61 37.98 -2.34
CA ALA A 34 -2.53 38.54 -1.00
C ALA A 34 -2.76 37.49 0.10
N SER A 35 -2.17 37.71 1.31
CA SER A 35 -2.43 36.90 2.49
C SER A 35 -3.92 36.92 2.84
N GLY A 36 -4.49 35.78 3.23
CA GLY A 36 -5.91 35.61 3.51
C GLY A 36 -6.81 35.35 2.29
N THR A 37 -6.26 35.42 1.07
CA THR A 37 -7.02 35.08 -0.15
C THR A 37 -7.11 33.58 -0.39
N ILE A 38 -7.91 33.18 -1.37
CA ILE A 38 -8.12 31.77 -1.73
C ILE A 38 -7.01 31.30 -2.67
N PHE A 39 -6.37 30.19 -2.30
CA PHE A 39 -5.35 29.51 -3.11
C PHE A 39 -5.92 28.20 -3.70
N PRO A 40 -5.74 27.93 -5.00
CA PRO A 40 -6.13 26.68 -5.60
C PRO A 40 -5.25 25.53 -5.11
N THR A 41 -5.72 24.30 -5.30
CA THR A 41 -4.88 23.11 -5.13
C THR A 41 -3.72 23.12 -6.13
N GLY A 42 -2.56 22.62 -5.69
CA GLY A 42 -1.30 22.70 -6.44
C GLY A 42 -0.36 23.76 -5.88
N SER A 43 0.60 24.18 -6.69
CA SER A 43 1.61 25.19 -6.30
C SER A 43 1.28 26.56 -6.87
N THR A 44 1.30 27.57 -5.99
CA THR A 44 1.12 28.98 -6.34
C THR A 44 2.36 29.76 -5.94
N THR A 45 2.92 30.54 -6.84
CA THR A 45 3.99 31.48 -6.52
C THR A 45 3.38 32.79 -6.02
N VAL A 46 3.80 33.23 -4.85
CA VAL A 46 3.50 34.55 -4.32
C VAL A 46 4.66 35.47 -4.61
N THR A 47 4.37 36.61 -5.22
CA THR A 47 5.34 37.69 -5.46
C THR A 47 5.02 38.84 -4.51
N CYS A 48 6.00 39.26 -3.73
CA CYS A 48 5.89 40.42 -2.84
C CYS A 48 6.79 41.53 -3.33
N THR A 49 6.26 42.75 -3.47
CA THR A 49 7.00 43.95 -3.92
C THR A 49 6.98 44.94 -2.75
N ALA A 50 8.16 45.35 -2.35
CA ALA A 50 8.40 46.49 -1.44
C ALA A 50 8.55 47.76 -2.23
N THR A 51 7.94 48.87 -1.80
CA THR A 51 8.04 50.19 -2.40
C THR A 51 8.37 51.21 -1.30
N ASP A 52 9.43 51.99 -1.46
CA ASP A 52 9.80 53.03 -0.51
C ASP A 52 9.21 54.40 -0.91
N ASN A 53 9.42 55.42 -0.07
CA ASN A 53 8.84 56.75 -0.31
C ASN A 53 9.47 57.46 -1.51
N GLN A 54 10.60 57.00 -2.04
CA GLN A 54 11.24 57.48 -3.27
C GLN A 54 10.80 56.69 -4.50
N GLN A 55 9.76 55.83 -4.39
CA GLN A 55 9.22 54.98 -5.44
C GLN A 55 10.22 53.95 -5.97
N ARG A 56 11.26 53.62 -5.22
CA ARG A 56 12.16 52.52 -5.52
C ARG A 56 11.50 51.21 -5.09
N THR A 57 11.62 50.20 -5.93
CA THR A 57 10.98 48.89 -5.70
C THR A 57 12.00 47.79 -5.68
N ASP A 58 11.73 46.78 -4.86
CA ASP A 58 12.40 45.48 -4.87
C ASP A 58 11.36 44.39 -4.64
N SER A 59 11.62 43.15 -5.12
CA SER A 59 10.66 42.06 -5.04
C SER A 59 11.31 40.75 -4.68
N CYS A 60 10.54 39.92 -3.96
CA CYS A 60 10.89 38.53 -3.66
C CYS A 60 9.72 37.61 -3.97
N THR A 61 10.01 36.32 -4.12
CA THR A 61 8.99 35.30 -4.36
C THR A 61 9.14 34.13 -3.42
N PHE A 62 8.00 33.47 -3.09
CA PHE A 62 7.99 32.21 -2.39
C PHE A 62 6.82 31.33 -2.85
N GLY A 63 6.92 30.02 -2.62
CA GLY A 63 5.91 29.05 -3.04
C GLY A 63 4.95 28.71 -1.89
N ILE A 64 3.66 28.61 -2.23
CA ILE A 64 2.62 27.98 -1.40
C ILE A 64 2.11 26.76 -2.15
N SER A 65 2.10 25.60 -1.51
CA SER A 65 1.56 24.35 -2.06
C SER A 65 0.34 23.92 -1.28
N VAL A 66 -0.81 23.79 -1.93
CA VAL A 66 -2.04 23.23 -1.38
C VAL A 66 -2.20 21.81 -1.90
N THR A 67 -1.96 20.82 -1.04
CA THR A 67 -1.99 19.41 -1.39
C THR A 67 -3.32 18.76 -1.02
N VAL A 68 -3.74 17.78 -1.82
CA VAL A 68 -4.92 16.96 -1.57
C VAL A 68 -4.43 15.62 -1.03
N PRO A 69 -4.92 15.16 0.13
CA PRO A 69 -4.59 13.83 0.61
C PRO A 69 -4.99 12.77 -0.42
N PRO A 70 -4.17 11.74 -0.62
CA PRO A 70 -4.53 10.65 -1.54
C PRO A 70 -5.75 9.91 -1.02
N LYS A 71 -6.48 9.26 -1.95
CA LYS A 71 -7.61 8.39 -1.65
C LYS A 71 -7.39 7.00 -2.23
N ILE A 72 -8.05 6.02 -1.63
CA ILE A 72 -8.04 4.64 -2.09
C ILE A 72 -9.46 4.17 -2.38
N SER A 73 -9.63 3.38 -3.43
CA SER A 73 -10.94 2.93 -3.91
C SER A 73 -11.58 1.82 -3.07
N ALA A 74 -10.82 1.18 -2.18
CA ALA A 74 -11.31 0.14 -1.27
C ALA A 74 -10.80 0.36 0.15
N THR A 75 -11.65 0.10 1.13
CA THR A 75 -11.33 0.34 2.55
C THR A 75 -11.54 -0.90 3.44
N ARG A 76 -12.15 -1.96 2.93
CA ARG A 76 -12.44 -3.18 3.71
C ARG A 76 -11.69 -4.37 3.14
N TYR A 77 -10.66 -4.79 3.88
CA TYR A 77 -9.74 -5.86 3.51
C TYR A 77 -9.94 -7.06 4.41
N VAL A 78 -9.73 -8.25 3.86
CA VAL A 78 -9.52 -9.47 4.60
C VAL A 78 -8.16 -10.06 4.25
N ALA A 79 -7.32 -10.26 5.25
CA ALA A 79 -6.05 -10.95 5.12
C ALA A 79 -6.26 -12.41 5.50
N PHE A 80 -6.11 -13.31 4.53
CA PHE A 80 -6.37 -14.73 4.67
C PHE A 80 -5.10 -15.54 4.43
N GLY A 81 -4.88 -16.55 5.26
CA GLY A 81 -3.70 -17.41 5.19
C GLY A 81 -3.47 -18.20 6.48
N ASP A 82 -2.27 -18.69 6.60
CA ASP A 82 -1.82 -19.56 7.68
C ASP A 82 -1.25 -18.80 8.91
N SER A 83 -0.32 -19.42 9.63
CA SER A 83 0.38 -18.85 10.80
C SER A 83 1.12 -17.53 10.49
N MET A 84 1.64 -17.36 9.27
CA MET A 84 2.30 -16.11 8.87
C MET A 84 1.30 -14.97 8.72
N THR A 85 0.07 -15.26 8.30
CA THR A 85 -1.01 -14.26 8.31
C THR A 85 -1.50 -13.99 9.72
N ALA A 86 -1.63 -15.04 10.56
CA ALA A 86 -2.01 -14.89 11.96
C ALA A 86 -1.03 -14.03 12.76
N GLY A 87 0.25 -14.04 12.40
CA GLY A 87 1.33 -13.30 13.06
C GLY A 87 2.06 -14.14 14.09
N GLU A 88 2.34 -15.38 13.77
CA GLU A 88 3.11 -16.28 14.63
C GLU A 88 4.58 -15.89 14.63
N ILE A 89 5.16 -15.78 15.81
CA ILE A 89 6.58 -15.52 16.04
C ILE A 89 7.14 -16.56 17.01
N VAL A 90 8.44 -16.80 16.91
CA VAL A 90 9.15 -17.60 17.91
C VAL A 90 9.58 -16.67 19.04
N SER A 91 9.13 -16.92 20.27
CA SER A 91 9.69 -16.26 21.45
C SER A 91 10.93 -17.04 21.92
N ALA A 92 12.03 -16.33 22.15
CA ALA A 92 13.23 -16.92 22.75
C ALA A 92 12.88 -17.55 24.09
N GLY A 93 12.76 -18.88 24.12
CA GLY A 93 12.63 -19.67 25.35
C GLY A 93 14.01 -19.93 25.95
N ILE A 94 14.05 -20.19 27.26
CA ILE A 94 15.24 -20.73 27.92
C ILE A 94 15.36 -22.21 27.49
N GLY A 95 16.19 -22.49 26.48
CA GLY A 95 16.44 -23.82 25.94
C GLY A 95 16.13 -23.95 24.43
N LEU A 96 16.45 -25.12 23.86
CA LEU A 96 16.31 -25.47 22.44
C LEU A 96 14.85 -25.49 21.89
N LEU A 97 13.87 -25.18 22.73
CA LEU A 97 12.45 -25.15 22.37
C LEU A 97 11.92 -23.72 22.52
N GLY A 98 11.96 -22.95 21.45
CA GLY A 98 11.18 -21.71 21.36
C GLY A 98 9.67 -22.01 21.51
N THR A 99 8.95 -21.14 22.20
CA THR A 99 7.48 -21.23 22.23
C THR A 99 6.92 -20.36 21.12
N PHE A 100 6.03 -20.94 20.31
CA PHE A 100 5.26 -20.20 19.32
C PHE A 100 4.24 -19.30 20.02
N ARG A 101 4.13 -18.08 19.54
CA ARG A 101 3.14 -17.14 20.03
C ARG A 101 2.62 -16.29 18.87
N VAL A 102 1.31 -16.23 18.76
CA VAL A 102 0.66 -15.29 17.86
C VAL A 102 0.74 -13.89 18.47
N VAL A 103 1.25 -12.93 17.72
CA VAL A 103 1.40 -11.51 18.09
C VAL A 103 0.71 -10.68 17.02
N PRO A 104 -0.64 -10.55 17.08
CA PRO A 104 -1.42 -9.96 16.01
C PRO A 104 -0.98 -8.55 15.64
N GLU A 105 -0.50 -7.75 16.61
CA GLU A 105 -0.03 -6.40 16.39
C GLU A 105 1.29 -6.31 15.61
N LYS A 106 2.04 -7.41 15.47
CA LYS A 106 3.25 -7.54 14.64
C LYS A 106 2.98 -8.22 13.31
N ALA A 107 1.85 -8.88 13.19
CA ALA A 107 1.43 -9.54 11.96
C ALA A 107 1.32 -8.54 10.79
N TYR A 108 1.66 -8.99 9.58
CA TYR A 108 1.59 -8.11 8.41
C TYR A 108 0.21 -7.45 8.22
N PRO A 109 -0.95 -8.06 8.55
CA PRO A 109 -2.24 -7.39 8.39
C PRO A 109 -2.39 -6.13 9.25
N ALA A 110 -1.86 -6.16 10.49
CA ALA A 110 -1.89 -5.00 11.39
C ALA A 110 -0.95 -3.90 10.92
N VAL A 111 0.24 -4.25 10.46
CA VAL A 111 1.21 -3.32 9.88
C VAL A 111 0.64 -2.69 8.62
N LEU A 112 0.07 -3.49 7.72
CA LEU A 112 -0.60 -3.03 6.50
C LEU A 112 -1.75 -2.06 6.80
N GLN A 113 -2.59 -2.37 7.81
CA GLN A 113 -3.65 -1.47 8.23
C GLN A 113 -3.10 -0.11 8.66
N LYS A 114 -2.02 -0.13 9.45
CA LYS A 114 -1.37 1.10 9.90
C LYS A 114 -0.86 1.92 8.71
N GLU A 115 -0.17 1.31 7.76
CA GLU A 115 0.35 2.00 6.57
C GLU A 115 -0.76 2.61 5.72
N LEU A 116 -1.85 1.87 5.51
CA LEU A 116 -3.01 2.36 4.78
C LEU A 116 -3.66 3.56 5.50
N THR A 117 -3.84 3.48 6.82
CA THR A 117 -4.46 4.57 7.60
C THR A 117 -3.56 5.80 7.69
N ASP A 118 -2.25 5.62 7.76
CA ASP A 118 -1.27 6.71 7.81
C ASP A 118 -1.22 7.49 6.48
N LEU A 119 -1.34 6.79 5.35
CA LEU A 119 -1.32 7.45 4.04
C LEU A 119 -2.69 8.04 3.66
N TYR A 120 -3.78 7.28 3.85
CA TYR A 120 -5.13 7.66 3.43
C TYR A 120 -5.92 8.27 4.59
N THR A 121 -5.37 9.33 5.17
CA THR A 121 -5.83 9.95 6.44
C THR A 121 -7.29 10.35 6.45
N THR A 122 -7.85 10.77 5.29
CA THR A 122 -9.28 11.16 5.18
C THR A 122 -10.23 9.95 5.20
N GLN A 123 -9.71 8.75 5.00
CA GLN A 123 -10.47 7.48 5.00
C GLN A 123 -10.06 6.57 6.16
N ALA A 124 -9.12 6.99 7.02
CA ALA A 124 -8.51 6.16 8.05
C ALA A 124 -9.53 5.42 8.94
N GLN A 125 -10.64 6.08 9.31
CA GLN A 125 -11.70 5.48 10.13
C GLN A 125 -12.51 4.40 9.40
N SER A 126 -12.48 4.37 8.07
CA SER A 126 -13.19 3.40 7.24
C SER A 126 -12.31 2.23 6.82
N ILE A 127 -10.98 2.38 6.94
CA ILE A 127 -10.02 1.36 6.56
C ILE A 127 -9.92 0.31 7.66
N GLY A 128 -10.16 -0.94 7.29
CA GLY A 128 -9.98 -2.10 8.18
C GLY A 128 -9.39 -3.28 7.43
N VAL A 129 -8.40 -3.93 8.04
CA VAL A 129 -7.79 -5.18 7.57
C VAL A 129 -8.09 -6.28 8.59
N ALA A 130 -9.08 -7.10 8.30
CA ALA A 130 -9.44 -8.23 9.16
C ALA A 130 -8.39 -9.34 9.02
N ASN A 131 -7.73 -9.69 10.11
CA ASN A 131 -6.80 -10.82 10.14
C ASN A 131 -7.58 -12.12 10.27
N GLN A 132 -7.50 -12.97 9.27
CA GLN A 132 -8.10 -14.30 9.16
C GLN A 132 -7.02 -15.37 8.93
N GLY A 133 -5.85 -15.20 9.53
CA GLY A 133 -4.79 -16.20 9.56
C GLY A 133 -5.16 -17.35 10.52
N HIS A 134 -4.82 -18.58 10.14
CA HIS A 134 -5.06 -19.78 10.95
C HIS A 134 -3.79 -20.65 11.01
N SER A 135 -3.18 -20.72 12.21
CA SER A 135 -1.91 -21.43 12.39
C SER A 135 -2.00 -22.90 12.02
N GLY A 136 -1.04 -23.38 11.21
CA GLY A 136 -0.95 -24.77 10.78
C GLY A 136 -1.87 -25.15 9.62
N GLU A 137 -2.69 -24.22 9.12
CA GLU A 137 -3.64 -24.50 8.04
C GLU A 137 -2.91 -24.75 6.70
N THR A 138 -3.35 -25.76 5.99
CA THR A 138 -2.98 -26.00 4.59
C THR A 138 -3.91 -25.24 3.64
N ALA A 139 -3.48 -24.96 2.43
CA ALA A 139 -4.34 -24.30 1.44
C ALA A 139 -5.64 -25.08 1.14
N VAL A 140 -5.60 -26.41 1.26
CA VAL A 140 -6.81 -27.25 1.10
C VAL A 140 -7.83 -27.00 2.20
N GLU A 141 -7.38 -26.90 3.45
CA GLU A 141 -8.22 -26.56 4.61
C GLU A 141 -8.69 -25.10 4.52
N GLY A 142 -7.80 -24.18 4.14
CA GLY A 142 -8.11 -22.78 3.90
C GLY A 142 -9.21 -22.59 2.84
N TYR A 143 -9.16 -23.35 1.74
CA TYR A 143 -10.22 -23.33 0.73
C TYR A 143 -11.58 -23.75 1.30
N ALA A 144 -11.62 -24.73 2.18
CA ALA A 144 -12.86 -25.14 2.84
C ALA A 144 -13.39 -24.05 3.81
N ARG A 145 -12.51 -23.29 4.46
CA ARG A 145 -12.85 -22.22 5.42
C ARG A 145 -13.23 -20.90 4.76
N LEU A 146 -12.61 -20.54 3.63
CA LEU A 146 -12.74 -19.23 2.99
C LEU A 146 -14.18 -18.78 2.74
N PRO A 147 -15.12 -19.62 2.22
CA PRO A 147 -16.50 -19.20 1.98
C PRO A 147 -17.21 -18.70 3.25
N GLY A 148 -16.94 -19.36 4.38
CA GLY A 148 -17.46 -18.95 5.69
C GLY A 148 -16.92 -17.59 6.14
N VAL A 149 -15.62 -17.35 5.96
CA VAL A 149 -14.98 -16.06 6.26
C VAL A 149 -15.54 -14.94 5.38
N LEU A 150 -15.62 -15.16 4.08
CA LEU A 150 -16.10 -14.14 3.14
C LEU A 150 -17.58 -13.78 3.35
N SER A 151 -18.37 -14.69 3.91
CA SER A 151 -19.78 -14.43 4.22
C SER A 151 -20.01 -13.58 5.48
N GLN A 152 -19.00 -13.46 6.35
CA GLN A 152 -19.12 -12.74 7.63
C GLN A 152 -18.86 -11.23 7.52
N GLY A 153 -18.26 -10.77 6.41
CA GLY A 153 -17.88 -9.39 6.25
C GLY A 153 -18.19 -8.81 4.86
N ASN A 154 -18.34 -7.51 4.80
CA ASN A 154 -18.47 -6.78 3.53
C ASN A 154 -17.09 -6.44 2.95
N TYR A 155 -16.26 -7.46 2.74
CA TYR A 155 -14.92 -7.27 2.21
C TYR A 155 -14.94 -6.83 0.74
N GLN A 156 -13.97 -6.01 0.36
CA GLN A 156 -13.75 -5.53 -1.00
C GLN A 156 -12.46 -6.11 -1.58
N VAL A 157 -11.52 -6.44 -0.70
CA VAL A 157 -10.18 -6.90 -1.06
C VAL A 157 -9.83 -8.13 -0.23
N LEU A 158 -9.28 -9.14 -0.91
CA LEU A 158 -8.63 -10.30 -0.31
C LEU A 158 -7.12 -10.18 -0.50
N THR A 159 -6.35 -10.14 0.59
CA THR A 159 -4.92 -10.44 0.57
C THR A 159 -4.73 -11.90 0.95
N LEU A 160 -4.17 -12.71 0.05
CA LEU A 160 -4.06 -14.16 0.20
C LEU A 160 -2.60 -14.58 0.21
N MET A 161 -2.15 -15.19 1.31
CA MET A 161 -0.83 -15.79 1.45
C MET A 161 -0.98 -17.11 2.21
N GLU A 162 -0.88 -18.22 1.51
CA GLU A 162 -1.16 -19.56 2.00
C GLU A 162 -0.32 -20.60 1.28
N GLY A 163 -0.05 -21.75 1.90
CA GLY A 163 0.59 -22.90 1.26
C GLY A 163 1.89 -23.35 1.90
N ALA A 164 2.40 -22.65 2.92
CA ALA A 164 3.65 -23.04 3.57
C ALA A 164 3.55 -24.43 4.23
N ASN A 165 2.39 -24.75 4.80
CA ASN A 165 2.12 -26.05 5.43
C ASN A 165 1.94 -27.19 4.41
N ASP A 166 1.52 -26.88 3.19
CA ASP A 166 1.45 -27.86 2.09
C ASP A 166 2.86 -28.36 1.69
N LEU A 167 3.89 -27.54 1.89
CA LEU A 167 5.28 -27.86 1.62
C LEU A 167 5.98 -28.61 2.76
N ALA A 168 5.46 -28.56 3.98
CA ALA A 168 6.12 -29.11 5.18
C ALA A 168 6.53 -30.59 5.05
N SER A 169 5.75 -31.39 4.33
CA SER A 169 6.07 -32.79 4.08
C SER A 169 7.04 -33.03 2.91
N ARG A 170 7.37 -32.00 2.14
CA ARG A 170 8.15 -32.07 0.88
C ARG A 170 7.57 -33.06 -0.14
N ASP A 171 6.24 -33.18 -0.13
CA ASP A 171 5.47 -34.03 -1.02
C ASP A 171 4.93 -33.20 -2.20
N SER A 172 5.38 -33.47 -3.38
CA SER A 172 4.98 -32.74 -4.59
C SER A 172 3.48 -32.84 -4.88
N VAL A 173 2.82 -33.93 -4.46
CA VAL A 173 1.36 -34.09 -4.62
C VAL A 173 0.63 -33.11 -3.72
N LYS A 174 1.07 -32.97 -2.46
CA LYS A 174 0.48 -31.98 -1.53
C LYS A 174 0.72 -30.55 -2.01
N ALA A 175 1.93 -30.23 -2.47
CA ALA A 175 2.22 -28.93 -3.06
C ALA A 175 1.29 -28.61 -4.24
N GLN A 176 1.05 -29.57 -5.14
CA GLN A 176 0.11 -29.41 -6.26
C GLN A 176 -1.34 -29.25 -5.79
N GLN A 177 -1.75 -30.00 -4.76
CA GLN A 177 -3.09 -29.84 -4.15
C GLN A 177 -3.25 -28.45 -3.52
N GLY A 178 -2.21 -27.94 -2.84
CA GLY A 178 -2.18 -26.59 -2.30
C GLY A 178 -2.36 -25.53 -3.39
N LEU A 179 -1.60 -25.60 -4.47
CA LEU A 179 -1.75 -24.70 -5.62
C LEU A 179 -3.15 -24.77 -6.24
N ALA A 180 -3.70 -25.97 -6.39
CA ALA A 180 -5.06 -26.14 -6.91
C ALA A 180 -6.13 -25.52 -5.97
N ALA A 181 -5.92 -25.61 -4.65
CA ALA A 181 -6.77 -24.98 -3.65
C ALA A 181 -6.66 -23.46 -3.69
N LEU A 182 -5.43 -22.91 -3.76
CA LEU A 182 -5.20 -21.48 -3.96
C LEU A 182 -5.93 -20.93 -5.18
N TRP A 183 -5.83 -21.64 -6.31
CA TRP A 183 -6.52 -21.24 -7.53
C TRP A 183 -8.04 -21.14 -7.32
N LYS A 184 -8.63 -22.13 -6.67
CA LYS A 184 -10.07 -22.13 -6.34
C LYS A 184 -10.43 -21.01 -5.40
N MET A 185 -9.59 -20.69 -4.40
CA MET A 185 -9.80 -19.54 -3.50
C MET A 185 -9.82 -18.23 -4.28
N VAL A 186 -8.90 -18.04 -5.21
CA VAL A 186 -8.87 -16.87 -6.10
C VAL A 186 -10.15 -16.76 -6.91
N GLN A 187 -10.60 -17.87 -7.53
CA GLN A 187 -11.82 -17.89 -8.34
C GLN A 187 -13.08 -17.61 -7.51
N ASP A 188 -13.20 -18.19 -6.29
CA ASP A 188 -14.33 -17.91 -5.40
C ASP A 188 -14.36 -16.43 -4.98
N ALA A 189 -13.24 -15.86 -4.57
CA ALA A 189 -13.15 -14.45 -4.20
C ALA A 189 -13.51 -13.52 -5.37
N LYS A 190 -13.00 -13.78 -6.56
CA LYS A 190 -13.35 -13.03 -7.79
C LYS A 190 -14.83 -13.14 -8.12
N SER A 191 -15.42 -14.32 -8.01
CA SER A 191 -16.85 -14.53 -8.27
C SER A 191 -17.77 -13.71 -7.35
N ARG A 192 -17.26 -13.37 -6.16
CA ARG A 192 -17.93 -12.49 -5.17
C ARG A 192 -17.60 -11.01 -5.37
N GLY A 193 -16.83 -10.66 -6.40
CA GLY A 193 -16.47 -9.28 -6.72
C GLY A 193 -15.30 -8.71 -5.91
N LEU A 194 -14.55 -9.52 -5.17
CA LEU A 194 -13.38 -9.05 -4.45
C LEU A 194 -12.19 -8.81 -5.40
N ARG A 195 -11.41 -7.77 -5.11
CA ARG A 195 -10.05 -7.63 -5.68
C ARG A 195 -9.13 -8.57 -4.91
N VAL A 196 -8.36 -9.36 -5.64
CA VAL A 196 -7.45 -10.35 -5.04
C VAL A 196 -6.00 -9.93 -5.23
N PHE A 197 -5.27 -9.92 -4.13
CA PHE A 197 -3.82 -9.75 -4.06
C PHE A 197 -3.23 -11.07 -3.57
N LEU A 198 -2.66 -11.83 -4.50
CA LEU A 198 -2.10 -13.16 -4.22
C LEU A 198 -0.60 -13.04 -3.98
N ALA A 199 -0.14 -13.47 -2.81
CA ALA A 199 1.26 -13.39 -2.43
C ALA A 199 2.01 -14.70 -2.68
N THR A 200 3.26 -14.60 -3.11
CA THR A 200 4.24 -15.67 -3.00
C THR A 200 4.62 -15.90 -1.54
N LEU A 201 5.02 -17.12 -1.19
CA LEU A 201 5.56 -17.44 0.12
C LEU A 201 6.94 -16.80 0.30
N PRO A 202 7.28 -16.29 1.49
CA PRO A 202 8.64 -15.84 1.80
C PRO A 202 9.64 -17.02 1.72
N PRO A 203 10.94 -16.74 1.63
CA PRO A 203 11.94 -17.80 1.69
C PRO A 203 11.92 -18.50 3.05
N GLN A 204 12.32 -19.76 3.08
CA GLN A 204 12.57 -20.50 4.32
C GLN A 204 14.08 -20.60 4.59
N ASN A 205 14.47 -21.00 5.80
CA ASN A 205 15.87 -21.20 6.20
C ASN A 205 16.07 -22.59 6.82
N LYS A 206 16.47 -23.56 6.00
CA LYS A 206 16.76 -24.93 6.45
C LYS A 206 18.01 -25.05 7.33
N ASN A 207 18.83 -24.00 7.37
CA ASN A 207 20.07 -23.94 8.16
C ASN A 207 19.89 -23.15 9.46
N SER A 208 18.65 -22.85 9.85
CA SER A 208 18.36 -22.23 11.15
C SER A 208 18.76 -23.15 12.31
N CYS A 209 18.89 -22.59 13.52
CA CYS A 209 19.30 -23.38 14.69
C CYS A 209 18.32 -24.50 15.06
N CYS A 210 17.04 -24.37 14.65
CA CYS A 210 15.97 -25.26 15.05
C CYS A 210 15.09 -25.62 13.82
N PRO A 211 15.61 -26.35 12.81
CA PRO A 211 15.08 -26.43 11.47
C PRO A 211 13.83 -27.32 11.33
N SER A 212 13.01 -27.46 12.37
CA SER A 212 11.82 -28.30 12.30
C SER A 212 10.80 -27.85 11.27
N TYR A 213 10.87 -26.59 10.82
CA TYR A 213 9.86 -25.98 9.94
C TYR A 213 10.44 -25.45 8.62
N GLY A 214 11.68 -24.99 8.58
CA GLY A 214 12.31 -24.42 7.36
C GLY A 214 12.79 -25.46 6.33
N LEU A 215 12.38 -26.71 6.44
CA LEU A 215 12.93 -27.82 5.67
C LEU A 215 12.53 -27.82 4.19
N ALA A 216 11.48 -27.07 3.84
CA ALA A 216 10.98 -26.97 2.46
C ALA A 216 11.59 -25.79 1.69
N GLN A 217 12.74 -25.26 2.12
CA GLN A 217 13.42 -24.13 1.47
C GLN A 217 13.61 -24.35 -0.04
N ASP A 218 13.97 -25.55 -0.43
CA ASP A 218 14.28 -25.86 -1.84
C ASP A 218 13.03 -26.04 -2.70
N GLU A 219 11.86 -26.27 -2.08
CA GLU A 219 10.56 -26.42 -2.74
C GLU A 219 9.81 -25.09 -2.91
N VAL A 220 10.12 -24.09 -2.09
CA VAL A 220 9.46 -22.77 -2.12
C VAL A 220 9.53 -22.10 -3.49
N PRO A 221 10.69 -22.05 -4.20
CA PRO A 221 10.73 -21.41 -5.52
C PRO A 221 9.76 -22.03 -6.53
N ALA A 222 9.71 -23.36 -6.61
CA ALA A 222 8.81 -24.05 -7.54
C ALA A 222 7.33 -23.85 -7.20
N PHE A 223 6.98 -23.79 -5.90
CA PHE A 223 5.63 -23.47 -5.47
C PHE A 223 5.26 -22.03 -5.84
N ASN A 224 6.17 -21.09 -5.62
CA ASN A 224 5.98 -19.69 -5.96
C ASN A 224 5.83 -19.45 -7.48
N ASP A 225 6.48 -20.25 -8.32
CA ASP A 225 6.22 -20.24 -9.77
C ASP A 225 4.78 -20.63 -10.09
N GLY A 226 4.22 -21.59 -9.35
CA GLY A 226 2.80 -21.92 -9.42
C GLY A 226 1.89 -20.77 -8.98
N VAL A 227 2.26 -20.06 -7.91
CA VAL A 227 1.52 -18.86 -7.43
C VAL A 227 1.56 -17.75 -8.49
N ARG A 228 2.72 -17.47 -9.09
CA ARG A 228 2.87 -16.48 -10.19
C ARG A 228 2.02 -16.88 -11.41
N TYR A 229 2.01 -18.16 -11.75
CA TYR A 229 1.18 -18.68 -12.84
C TYR A 229 -0.31 -18.45 -12.57
N ILE A 230 -0.79 -18.70 -11.34
CA ILE A 230 -2.19 -18.46 -10.97
C ILE A 230 -2.52 -16.97 -11.11
N ALA A 231 -1.65 -16.08 -10.62
CA ALA A 231 -1.87 -14.64 -10.69
C ALA A 231 -1.99 -14.14 -12.14
N ASP A 232 -1.11 -14.62 -13.01
CA ASP A 232 -1.14 -14.30 -14.44
C ASP A 232 -2.43 -14.82 -15.11
N ARG A 233 -2.74 -16.11 -14.92
CA ARG A 233 -3.92 -16.76 -15.53
C ARG A 233 -5.24 -16.16 -15.10
N GLU A 234 -5.33 -15.72 -13.88
CA GLU A 234 -6.54 -15.08 -13.31
C GLU A 234 -6.55 -13.56 -13.49
N ALA A 235 -5.50 -12.98 -14.07
CA ALA A 235 -5.32 -11.53 -14.23
C ALA A 235 -5.58 -10.77 -12.91
N ILE A 236 -4.95 -11.24 -11.85
CA ILE A 236 -5.00 -10.63 -10.51
C ILE A 236 -3.63 -10.07 -10.13
N THR A 237 -3.59 -9.24 -9.09
CA THR A 237 -2.37 -8.62 -8.63
C THR A 237 -1.50 -9.62 -7.87
N LEU A 238 -0.31 -9.90 -8.41
CA LEU A 238 0.73 -10.64 -7.71
C LEU A 238 1.43 -9.74 -6.70
N VAL A 239 1.65 -10.26 -5.50
CA VAL A 239 2.47 -9.65 -4.44
C VAL A 239 3.70 -10.53 -4.24
N ASP A 240 4.82 -10.16 -4.87
CA ASP A 240 6.00 -11.02 -4.86
C ASP A 240 6.83 -10.82 -3.58
N VAL A 241 6.34 -11.42 -2.49
CA VAL A 241 6.98 -11.41 -1.18
C VAL A 241 8.34 -12.10 -1.23
N TYR A 242 8.46 -13.20 -2.00
CA TYR A 242 9.72 -13.93 -2.12
C TYR A 242 10.85 -13.03 -2.62
N GLU A 243 10.61 -12.30 -3.69
CA GLU A 243 11.59 -11.36 -4.25
C GLU A 243 11.85 -10.18 -3.32
N ALA A 244 10.83 -9.74 -2.56
CA ALA A 244 10.98 -8.63 -1.61
C ALA A 244 11.92 -8.94 -0.44
N PHE A 245 12.15 -10.19 -0.13
CA PHE A 245 13.13 -10.61 0.89
C PHE A 245 14.59 -10.52 0.38
N HIS A 246 14.81 -10.33 -0.92
CA HIS A 246 16.15 -10.20 -1.53
C HIS A 246 17.13 -11.32 -1.15
N GLY A 247 16.61 -12.53 -0.92
CA GLY A 247 17.39 -13.69 -0.47
C GLY A 247 17.77 -13.67 1.01
N ASP A 248 17.40 -12.64 1.77
CA ASP A 248 17.69 -12.58 3.21
C ASP A 248 16.71 -13.46 4.00
N ASN A 249 17.11 -14.71 4.20
CA ASN A 249 16.39 -15.65 5.06
C ASN A 249 17.08 -15.86 6.41
N THR A 250 18.04 -15.02 6.78
CA THR A 250 18.78 -15.12 8.03
C THR A 250 18.38 -14.07 9.06
N THR A 251 18.01 -12.87 8.62
CA THR A 251 17.56 -11.79 9.51
C THR A 251 16.04 -11.56 9.43
N LEU A 252 15.40 -11.93 8.30
CA LEU A 252 13.97 -11.75 8.09
C LEU A 252 13.13 -12.98 8.44
N ILE A 253 13.75 -14.16 8.51
CA ILE A 253 13.13 -15.41 8.99
C ILE A 253 13.68 -15.73 10.39
N ASP A 254 12.78 -16.15 11.27
CA ASP A 254 13.10 -16.45 12.67
C ASP A 254 13.86 -17.78 12.80
N VAL A 255 14.29 -18.07 14.02
CA VAL A 255 15.15 -19.23 14.35
C VAL A 255 14.54 -20.60 14.05
N ASP A 256 13.22 -20.68 13.83
CA ASP A 256 12.55 -21.91 13.40
C ASP A 256 12.69 -22.19 11.89
N GLY A 257 13.16 -21.21 11.13
CA GLY A 257 13.41 -21.31 9.70
C GLY A 257 12.20 -21.12 8.81
N LEU A 258 11.02 -20.81 9.37
CA LEU A 258 9.76 -20.65 8.64
C LEU A 258 9.11 -19.29 8.88
N HIS A 259 8.86 -18.95 10.15
CA HIS A 259 8.10 -17.74 10.48
C HIS A 259 8.94 -16.48 10.31
N PRO A 260 8.34 -15.40 9.79
CA PRO A 260 9.04 -14.12 9.69
C PRO A 260 9.35 -13.51 11.05
N THR A 261 10.50 -12.86 11.17
CA THR A 261 10.76 -11.93 12.27
C THR A 261 9.85 -10.70 12.17
N ALA A 262 9.84 -9.81 13.18
CA ALA A 262 9.11 -8.55 13.08
C ALA A 262 9.53 -7.72 11.84
N ALA A 263 10.82 -7.76 11.47
CA ALA A 263 11.31 -7.13 10.25
C ALA A 263 10.81 -7.85 8.98
N GLY A 264 10.73 -9.18 9.01
CA GLY A 264 10.14 -9.96 7.91
C GLY A 264 8.66 -9.65 7.71
N TYR A 265 7.89 -9.52 8.79
CA TYR A 265 6.48 -9.10 8.71
C TYR A 265 6.32 -7.68 8.15
N GLN A 266 7.25 -6.76 8.47
CA GLN A 266 7.26 -5.43 7.86
C GLN A 266 7.48 -5.52 6.34
N VAL A 267 8.44 -6.33 5.88
CA VAL A 267 8.69 -6.53 4.43
C VAL A 267 7.45 -7.07 3.72
N ILE A 268 6.73 -8.02 4.35
CA ILE A 268 5.49 -8.55 3.79
C ILE A 268 4.44 -7.45 3.68
N ALA A 269 4.25 -6.66 4.74
CA ALA A 269 3.28 -5.56 4.77
C ALA A 269 3.60 -4.50 3.72
N ASP A 270 4.86 -4.03 3.65
CA ASP A 270 5.34 -3.05 2.66
C ASP A 270 5.06 -3.53 1.23
N THR A 271 5.23 -4.83 0.98
CA THR A 271 5.03 -5.43 -0.35
C THR A 271 3.55 -5.42 -0.74
N PHE A 272 2.66 -5.82 0.19
CA PHE A 272 1.21 -5.69 -0.01
C PHE A 272 0.79 -4.24 -0.16
N PHE A 273 1.28 -3.36 0.70
CA PHE A 273 0.96 -1.93 0.66
C PHE A 273 1.33 -1.30 -0.67
N LYS A 274 2.54 -1.59 -1.18
CA LYS A 274 3.01 -1.10 -2.48
C LYS A 274 2.09 -1.54 -3.61
N SER A 275 1.73 -2.82 -3.65
CA SER A 275 0.86 -3.40 -4.67
C SER A 275 -0.57 -2.84 -4.59
N ILE A 276 -1.12 -2.72 -3.39
CA ILE A 276 -2.43 -2.14 -3.13
C ILE A 276 -2.48 -0.66 -3.54
N LYS A 277 -1.47 0.11 -3.15
CA LYS A 277 -1.34 1.51 -3.54
C LYS A 277 -1.28 1.67 -5.05
N GLN A 278 -0.50 0.85 -5.75
CA GLN A 278 -0.38 0.91 -7.20
C GLN A 278 -1.70 0.64 -7.91
N ASP A 279 -2.50 -0.28 -7.38
CA ASP A 279 -3.70 -0.79 -8.04
C ASP A 279 -4.99 -0.05 -7.62
N LEU A 280 -5.05 0.41 -6.38
CA LEU A 280 -6.28 0.95 -5.79
C LEU A 280 -6.22 2.43 -5.42
N GLN A 281 -5.04 3.09 -5.46
CA GLN A 281 -4.97 4.52 -5.21
C GLN A 281 -5.66 5.29 -6.33
N GLU A 282 -6.57 6.19 -5.96
CA GLU A 282 -7.27 7.04 -6.91
C GLU A 282 -6.31 8.07 -7.53
N PRO A 283 -6.46 8.41 -8.83
CA PRO A 283 -5.69 9.47 -9.44
C PRO A 283 -5.89 10.80 -8.70
N SER A 284 -4.81 11.54 -8.44
CA SER A 284 -4.93 12.87 -7.84
C SER A 284 -5.69 13.81 -8.78
N PRO A 285 -6.62 14.64 -8.28
CA PRO A 285 -7.32 15.64 -9.09
C PRO A 285 -6.39 16.55 -9.89
N SER A 286 -5.17 16.80 -9.40
CA SER A 286 -4.14 17.58 -10.10
C SER A 286 -3.47 16.85 -11.26
N SER A 287 -3.62 15.54 -11.39
CA SER A 287 -3.09 14.74 -12.51
C SER A 287 -4.05 14.66 -13.70
N LEU A 288 -5.30 15.03 -13.50
CA LEU A 288 -6.28 15.16 -14.58
C LEU A 288 -6.02 16.47 -15.33
N ARG A 289 -5.06 16.46 -16.28
CA ARG A 289 -4.95 17.56 -17.22
C ARG A 289 -6.29 17.67 -17.98
N PRO A 290 -6.89 18.87 -18.09
CA PRO A 290 -8.01 19.02 -19.01
C PRO A 290 -7.52 18.59 -20.40
N SER A 291 -8.23 17.68 -21.02
CA SER A 291 -8.04 17.34 -22.43
C SER A 291 -8.00 18.66 -23.22
N PRO A 292 -7.03 18.90 -24.11
CA PRO A 292 -7.03 20.11 -24.90
C PRO A 292 -8.38 20.17 -25.61
N PHE A 293 -9.15 21.24 -25.33
CA PHE A 293 -10.40 21.53 -25.98
C PHE A 293 -10.15 21.40 -27.48
N GLN A 294 -10.75 20.38 -28.11
CA GLN A 294 -10.92 20.39 -29.57
C GLN A 294 -11.88 21.55 -29.88
N LEU A 295 -11.29 22.68 -30.29
CA LEU A 295 -12.07 23.75 -30.89
C LEU A 295 -12.85 23.16 -32.06
N PRO A 296 -14.17 23.37 -32.17
CA PRO A 296 -14.92 22.92 -33.32
C PRO A 296 -14.34 23.54 -34.58
N MET A 297 -14.03 22.70 -35.56
CA MET A 297 -13.58 23.17 -36.86
C MET A 297 -14.61 24.13 -37.43
N LEU A 298 -14.26 25.41 -37.58
CA LEU A 298 -15.05 26.39 -38.33
C LEU A 298 -15.14 25.93 -39.77
N VAL A 299 -16.27 25.43 -40.19
CA VAL A 299 -16.63 25.15 -41.59
C VAL A 299 -16.66 26.52 -42.32
N ARG A 300 -15.68 26.76 -43.16
CA ARG A 300 -15.67 27.94 -44.05
C ARG A 300 -16.80 27.77 -45.06
N PRO A 301 -17.66 28.81 -45.29
CA PRO A 301 -18.66 28.72 -46.32
C PRO A 301 -18.00 28.69 -47.70
N ARG A 302 -18.44 27.77 -48.56
CA ARG A 302 -18.06 27.72 -49.98
C ARG A 302 -18.54 28.99 -50.68
N ARG A 303 -17.63 29.70 -51.29
CA ARG A 303 -17.98 30.74 -52.26
C ARG A 303 -18.59 30.07 -53.52
N LEU A 304 -19.84 30.35 -53.79
CA LEU A 304 -20.46 30.07 -55.07
C LEU A 304 -19.86 31.00 -56.13
N ARG A 305 -19.45 30.43 -57.25
CA ARG A 305 -19.25 31.13 -58.51
C ARG A 305 -20.51 31.03 -59.36
#